data_e05db4ce800a96b8b18bb5f5afccef60
#
_entry.id   e05db4ce800a96b8b18bb5f5afccef60
#
_cell.length_a   1.000
_cell.length_b   1.000
_cell.length_c   1.000
_cell.angle_alpha   90.00
_cell.angle_beta   90.00
_cell.angle_gamma   90.00
#
_symmetry.space_group_name_H-M   'P 1'
#
loop_
_entity.id
_entity.type
_entity.pdbx_description
1 polymer ?
#
loop_
_entity_poly.entity_id
_entity_poly.type
_entity_poly.pdbx_seq_one_letter_code
_entity_poly.pdbx_strand_id
1 'polypeptide(L)'
;MKRIIALLMIVFSVLSFSDSEITGKRIQVRGVSKKEIAPNSAKIALTIQTENESLDKASAENSKILERYKRLLAQTGTKYNKINSTGYSTYETYNWDTVIENKGKKEYRTKLSVEVDRFSLDTLKNFMNVLATEKIYSLNRSKNGTYIFTIESQNATNKQAYQNAMSKFNEIQQKLSKEGIPASAVKIAGYDNKEISLEKRTNNKKNIQVVSHQIEVETRDLKNLGNIINVASALGIGTTGQIEYDIDNKQQLENELYENAYKEALKKAQVILGKTDLNLKNPVTITDKSYGIIQPYYDYNYNYYNEANYATNVVQLKKSDRELLDESSRRNIVISPKKLNISKTVYIEFEIN
;
A
#
# COMPACT_ATOMS: atom_id res chain seq x y z
N MET A 1 -62.10 23.44 29.30
CA MET A 1 -60.80 22.90 29.82
C MET A 1 -59.60 23.01 28.83
N LYS A 2 -59.76 22.76 27.55
CA LYS A 2 -58.57 22.83 26.57
C LYS A 2 -58.03 24.25 26.35
N ARG A 3 -58.81 25.33 26.55
CA ARG A 3 -58.39 26.75 26.38
C ARG A 3 -57.63 27.30 27.59
N ILE A 4 -57.80 26.76 28.76
CA ILE A 4 -57.14 27.20 30.01
C ILE A 4 -55.71 26.58 30.07
N ILE A 5 -55.54 25.37 29.55
CA ILE A 5 -54.21 24.72 29.49
C ILE A 5 -53.26 25.42 28.49
N ALA A 6 -53.75 25.93 27.35
CA ALA A 6 -53.02 26.73 26.43
C ALA A 6 -52.51 28.06 26.99
N LEU A 7 -53.31 28.72 27.84
CA LEU A 7 -52.95 29.99 28.48
C LEU A 7 -51.85 29.78 29.55
N LEU A 8 -51.90 28.65 30.28
CA LEU A 8 -50.90 28.31 31.30
C LEU A 8 -49.53 27.95 30.68
N MET A 9 -49.49 27.35 29.50
CA MET A 9 -48.22 27.06 28.79
C MET A 9 -47.55 28.32 28.23
N ILE A 10 -48.31 29.35 27.85
CA ILE A 10 -47.77 30.63 27.39
C ILE A 10 -47.17 31.43 28.55
N VAL A 11 -47.74 31.34 29.75
CA VAL A 11 -47.17 32.02 30.93
C VAL A 11 -45.90 31.35 31.45
N PHE A 12 -45.78 30.02 31.31
CA PHE A 12 -44.55 29.30 31.69
C PHE A 12 -43.37 29.49 30.70
N SER A 13 -43.64 29.80 29.45
CA SER A 13 -42.59 30.06 28.46
C SER A 13 -41.95 31.45 28.54
N VAL A 14 -42.57 32.39 29.27
CA VAL A 14 -42.06 33.75 29.48
C VAL A 14 -41.18 33.87 30.72
N LEU A 15 -41.17 32.86 31.60
CA LEU A 15 -40.37 32.88 32.84
C LEU A 15 -39.00 32.19 32.73
N SER A 16 -38.65 31.71 31.56
CA SER A 16 -37.38 30.97 31.35
C SER A 16 -36.26 31.81 30.73
N PHE A 17 -36.47 33.05 30.39
CA PHE A 17 -35.42 34.01 30.08
C PHE A 17 -35.10 34.84 31.32
N SER A 18 -34.50 34.21 32.30
CA SER A 18 -33.64 34.89 33.23
C SER A 18 -32.39 35.28 32.45
N ASP A 19 -32.44 36.37 31.68
CA ASP A 19 -31.26 37.15 31.39
C ASP A 19 -30.63 37.47 32.76
N SER A 20 -29.56 36.75 33.09
CA SER A 20 -28.65 37.27 34.11
C SER A 20 -28.12 38.59 33.51
N GLU A 21 -28.73 39.73 33.90
CA GLU A 21 -28.22 41.04 33.61
C GLU A 21 -26.75 41.02 33.97
N ILE A 22 -25.90 41.03 32.95
CA ILE A 22 -24.48 41.26 33.11
C ILE A 22 -24.33 42.73 33.52
N THR A 23 -24.59 43.00 34.82
CA THR A 23 -24.58 44.33 35.42
C THR A 23 -23.15 44.79 35.66
N GLY A 24 -22.40 45.00 34.58
CA GLY A 24 -21.07 45.58 34.68
C GLY A 24 -20.44 45.78 33.28
N LYS A 25 -19.81 46.92 33.07
CA LYS A 25 -19.00 47.14 31.87
C LYS A 25 -17.81 46.18 31.91
N ARG A 26 -17.50 45.57 30.78
CA ARG A 26 -16.41 44.58 30.68
C ARG A 26 -15.52 44.87 29.49
N ILE A 27 -14.24 44.51 29.60
CA ILE A 27 -13.29 44.51 28.50
C ILE A 27 -12.73 43.09 28.32
N GLN A 28 -12.74 42.60 27.09
CA GLN A 28 -12.19 41.33 26.74
C GLN A 28 -10.89 41.56 25.97
N VAL A 29 -9.83 40.88 26.38
CA VAL A 29 -8.54 40.99 25.75
C VAL A 29 -7.88 39.62 25.55
N ARG A 30 -7.05 39.53 24.54
CA ARG A 30 -6.27 38.34 24.26
C ARG A 30 -4.78 38.65 24.39
N GLY A 31 -4.08 37.88 25.20
CA GLY A 31 -2.63 37.85 25.28
C GLY A 31 -2.05 36.63 24.57
N VAL A 32 -0.91 36.79 23.91
CA VAL A 32 -0.24 35.73 23.17
C VAL A 32 1.26 35.79 23.48
N SER A 33 1.82 34.70 23.97
CA SER A 33 3.25 34.57 24.13
C SER A 33 3.79 33.49 23.18
N LYS A 34 4.89 33.79 22.48
CA LYS A 34 5.54 32.88 21.53
C LYS A 34 7.02 32.80 21.84
N LYS A 35 7.58 31.61 21.67
CA LYS A 35 9.02 31.38 21.81
C LYS A 35 9.48 30.40 20.75
N GLU A 36 10.58 30.75 20.09
CA GLU A 36 11.28 29.87 19.17
C GLU A 36 12.44 29.22 19.93
N ILE A 37 12.49 27.89 19.95
CA ILE A 37 13.46 27.13 20.73
C ILE A 37 14.03 25.96 19.91
N ALA A 38 15.33 25.70 20.06
CA ALA A 38 15.93 24.50 19.48
C ALA A 38 15.45 23.25 20.23
N PRO A 39 15.05 22.19 19.52
CA PRO A 39 14.71 20.92 20.18
C PRO A 39 15.95 20.30 20.82
N ASN A 40 15.76 19.49 21.85
CA ASN A 40 16.82 18.73 22.50
C ASN A 40 16.54 17.21 22.48
N SER A 41 15.44 16.79 21.94
CA SER A 41 15.09 15.40 21.71
C SER A 41 14.35 15.21 20.39
N ALA A 42 14.38 13.99 19.89
CA ALA A 42 13.64 13.60 18.68
C ALA A 42 13.15 12.15 18.82
N LYS A 43 12.03 11.87 18.13
CA LYS A 43 11.45 10.56 17.96
C LYS A 43 11.37 10.23 16.49
N ILE A 44 11.77 9.02 16.14
CA ILE A 44 11.77 8.50 14.78
C ILE A 44 10.95 7.21 14.77
N ALA A 45 9.88 7.19 14.00
CA ALA A 45 9.07 6.00 13.80
C ALA A 45 9.65 5.16 12.64
N LEU A 46 9.82 3.87 12.91
CA LEU A 46 10.37 2.88 11.97
C LEU A 46 9.44 1.68 11.89
N THR A 47 9.41 1.01 10.73
CA THR A 47 8.63 -0.21 10.52
C THR A 47 9.53 -1.34 10.02
N ILE A 48 9.54 -2.45 10.76
CA ILE A 48 10.19 -3.69 10.39
C ILE A 48 9.12 -4.62 9.81
N GLN A 49 9.23 -4.95 8.53
CA GLN A 49 8.33 -5.89 7.88
C GLN A 49 9.09 -7.16 7.49
N THR A 50 8.50 -8.31 7.77
CA THR A 50 9.03 -9.63 7.40
C THR A 50 7.94 -10.49 6.81
N GLU A 51 8.32 -11.33 5.85
CA GLU A 51 7.40 -12.17 5.10
C GLU A 51 7.93 -13.61 5.06
N ASN A 52 7.08 -14.58 5.38
CA ASN A 52 7.42 -16.00 5.28
C ASN A 52 6.13 -16.83 5.07
N GLU A 53 6.28 -18.07 4.61
CA GLU A 53 5.15 -19.01 4.53
C GLU A 53 4.62 -19.40 5.94
N SER A 54 5.47 -19.31 6.95
CA SER A 54 5.15 -19.59 8.35
C SER A 54 5.18 -18.31 9.17
N LEU A 55 4.13 -18.04 9.93
CA LEU A 55 4.05 -16.91 10.85
C LEU A 55 5.17 -16.95 11.89
N ASP A 56 5.49 -18.12 12.44
CA ASP A 56 6.56 -18.27 13.44
C ASP A 56 7.92 -17.85 12.86
N LYS A 57 8.21 -18.23 11.60
CA LYS A 57 9.44 -17.85 10.94
C LYS A 57 9.47 -16.35 10.65
N ALA A 58 8.38 -15.78 10.15
CA ALA A 58 8.26 -14.34 9.91
C ALA A 58 8.48 -13.54 11.21
N SER A 59 7.88 -13.98 12.32
CA SER A 59 8.04 -13.36 13.64
C SER A 59 9.47 -13.47 14.20
N ALA A 60 10.08 -14.64 14.04
CA ALA A 60 11.47 -14.87 14.47
C ALA A 60 12.46 -14.02 13.65
N GLU A 61 12.24 -13.88 12.36
CA GLU A 61 13.03 -13.01 11.49
C GLU A 61 12.87 -11.53 11.89
N ASN A 62 11.65 -11.10 12.18
CA ASN A 62 11.35 -9.74 12.63
C ASN A 62 12.13 -9.39 13.91
N SER A 63 12.11 -10.28 14.89
CA SER A 63 12.86 -10.13 16.14
C SER A 63 14.38 -10.06 15.92
N LYS A 64 14.92 -10.92 15.04
CA LYS A 64 16.34 -10.90 14.68
C LYS A 64 16.77 -9.58 14.03
N ILE A 65 15.91 -9.00 13.19
CA ILE A 65 16.18 -7.71 12.56
C ILE A 65 16.24 -6.60 13.60
N LEU A 66 15.28 -6.56 14.54
CA LEU A 66 15.28 -5.57 15.61
C LEU A 66 16.54 -5.65 16.46
N GLU A 67 16.94 -6.85 16.87
CA GLU A 67 18.16 -7.04 17.68
C GLU A 67 19.42 -6.68 16.88
N ARG A 68 19.44 -7.01 15.60
CA ARG A 68 20.55 -6.62 14.71
C ARG A 68 20.63 -5.11 14.54
N TYR A 69 19.47 -4.45 14.38
CA TYR A 69 19.38 -3.00 14.29
C TYR A 69 19.97 -2.32 15.54
N LYS A 70 19.56 -2.75 16.74
CA LYS A 70 20.09 -2.22 17.99
C LYS A 70 21.61 -2.37 18.08
N ARG A 71 22.13 -3.54 17.71
CA ARG A 71 23.57 -3.83 17.72
C ARG A 71 24.35 -2.96 16.73
N LEU A 72 23.87 -2.82 15.49
CA LEU A 72 24.52 -2.00 14.47
C LEU A 72 24.46 -0.51 14.84
N LEU A 73 23.34 -0.04 15.36
CA LEU A 73 23.20 1.34 15.81
C LEU A 73 24.21 1.67 16.93
N ALA A 74 24.39 0.76 17.88
CA ALA A 74 25.41 0.91 18.94
C ALA A 74 26.85 0.99 18.36
N GLN A 75 27.14 0.23 17.28
CA GLN A 75 28.46 0.26 16.63
C GLN A 75 28.75 1.58 15.89
N THR A 76 27.74 2.34 15.50
CA THR A 76 27.93 3.70 14.94
C THR A 76 28.27 4.75 15.99
N GLY A 77 28.26 4.41 17.27
CA GLY A 77 28.45 5.36 18.39
C GLY A 77 27.23 6.27 18.63
N THR A 78 26.13 6.09 17.90
CA THR A 78 24.89 6.86 18.07
C THR A 78 24.20 6.50 19.37
N LYS A 79 23.89 7.52 20.17
CA LYS A 79 23.21 7.34 21.47
C LYS A 79 21.70 7.45 21.25
N TYR A 80 20.97 6.53 21.84
CA TYR A 80 19.51 6.61 21.92
C TYR A 80 19.04 6.37 23.34
N ASN A 81 17.94 6.96 23.72
CA ASN A 81 17.39 6.83 25.07
C ASN A 81 16.56 5.55 25.17
N LYS A 82 15.73 5.29 24.15
CA LYS A 82 14.73 4.24 24.19
C LYS A 82 14.37 3.78 22.78
N ILE A 83 14.05 2.49 22.65
CA ILE A 83 13.38 1.92 21.47
C ILE A 83 12.14 1.21 21.98
N ASN A 84 10.98 1.72 21.62
CA ASN A 84 9.66 1.20 22.03
C ASN A 84 8.99 0.52 20.85
N SER A 85 8.26 -0.55 21.11
CA SER A 85 7.26 -1.08 20.17
C SER A 85 5.99 -0.21 20.29
N THR A 86 5.57 0.37 19.19
CA THR A 86 4.35 1.20 19.10
C THR A 86 3.20 0.49 18.41
N GLY A 87 3.51 -0.55 17.63
CA GLY A 87 2.51 -1.37 16.97
C GLY A 87 3.09 -2.71 16.53
N TYR A 88 2.25 -3.74 16.53
CA TYR A 88 2.59 -5.06 16.02
C TYR A 88 1.34 -5.67 15.37
N SER A 89 1.44 -6.02 14.11
CA SER A 89 0.34 -6.62 13.37
C SER A 89 0.82 -7.76 12.49
N THR A 90 -0.07 -8.70 12.26
CA THR A 90 0.15 -9.82 11.35
C THR A 90 -1.02 -9.93 10.39
N TYR A 91 -0.74 -10.23 9.13
CA TYR A 91 -1.78 -10.48 8.14
C TYR A 91 -1.30 -11.48 7.10
N GLU A 92 -2.24 -12.09 6.42
CA GLU A 92 -1.97 -13.01 5.31
C GLU A 92 -2.10 -12.29 3.98
N THR A 93 -1.16 -12.54 3.10
CA THR A 93 -1.18 -12.13 1.70
C THR A 93 -0.81 -13.32 0.82
N TYR A 94 -0.67 -13.13 -0.47
CA TYR A 94 -0.26 -14.21 -1.37
C TYR A 94 0.61 -13.69 -2.51
N ASN A 95 1.50 -14.55 -2.96
CA ASN A 95 2.25 -14.37 -4.20
C ASN A 95 1.82 -15.41 -5.22
N TRP A 96 2.00 -15.07 -6.50
CA TRP A 96 1.83 -16.01 -7.59
C TRP A 96 3.20 -16.53 -8.00
N ASP A 97 3.37 -17.86 -7.90
CA ASP A 97 4.55 -18.54 -8.39
C ASP A 97 4.24 -19.18 -9.74
N THR A 98 4.97 -18.79 -10.77
CA THR A 98 4.79 -19.33 -12.11
C THR A 98 5.67 -20.55 -12.30
N VAL A 99 5.04 -21.72 -12.30
CA VAL A 99 5.71 -22.98 -12.63
C VAL A 99 5.64 -23.20 -14.14
N ILE A 100 6.79 -23.40 -14.75
CA ILE A 100 6.90 -23.70 -16.19
C ILE A 100 7.21 -25.18 -16.34
N GLU A 101 6.19 -25.97 -16.67
CA GLU A 101 6.35 -27.36 -17.03
C GLU A 101 6.87 -27.48 -18.46
N ASN A 102 7.62 -28.52 -18.75
CA ASN A 102 8.19 -28.81 -20.07
C ASN A 102 8.99 -27.64 -20.70
N LYS A 103 9.70 -26.86 -19.88
CA LYS A 103 10.50 -25.72 -20.34
C LYS A 103 11.46 -26.13 -21.48
N GLY A 104 11.34 -25.45 -22.61
CA GLY A 104 12.17 -25.69 -23.80
C GLY A 104 11.82 -26.94 -24.56
N LYS A 105 10.84 -27.76 -24.14
CA LYS A 105 10.39 -28.92 -24.91
C LYS A 105 9.52 -28.48 -26.08
N LYS A 106 9.79 -29.08 -27.23
CA LYS A 106 9.11 -28.80 -28.47
C LYS A 106 8.73 -30.10 -29.18
N GLU A 107 7.66 -30.03 -29.92
CA GLU A 107 7.22 -31.05 -30.86
C GLU A 107 6.91 -30.42 -32.21
N TYR A 108 6.84 -31.26 -33.23
CA TYR A 108 6.50 -30.84 -34.58
C TYR A 108 5.18 -31.44 -34.97
N ARG A 109 4.30 -30.63 -35.52
CA ARG A 109 2.99 -31.03 -36.00
C ARG A 109 2.96 -30.90 -37.52
N THR A 110 2.66 -32.00 -38.18
CA THR A 110 2.37 -32.04 -39.62
C THR A 110 0.88 -32.18 -39.84
N LYS A 111 0.34 -31.32 -40.67
CA LYS A 111 -1.07 -31.39 -41.19
C LYS A 111 -1.01 -31.63 -42.68
N LEU A 112 -1.75 -32.68 -43.14
CA LEU A 112 -2.03 -32.91 -44.55
C LEU A 112 -3.49 -32.64 -44.80
N SER A 113 -3.82 -31.69 -45.68
CA SER A 113 -5.17 -31.48 -46.20
C SER A 113 -5.37 -32.42 -47.37
N VAL A 114 -6.25 -33.39 -47.20
CA VAL A 114 -6.52 -34.41 -48.20
C VAL A 114 -7.84 -34.06 -48.93
N GLU A 115 -7.77 -34.01 -50.23
CA GLU A 115 -8.94 -33.80 -51.10
C GLU A 115 -9.28 -35.10 -51.79
N VAL A 116 -10.59 -35.40 -51.85
CA VAL A 116 -11.14 -36.58 -52.52
C VAL A 116 -12.14 -36.10 -53.55
N ASP A 117 -11.95 -36.55 -54.80
CA ASP A 117 -12.80 -36.22 -55.93
C ASP A 117 -14.25 -36.71 -55.67
N ARG A 118 -15.21 -36.27 -56.50
CA ARG A 118 -16.60 -36.67 -56.41
C ARG A 118 -16.76 -38.18 -56.67
N PHE A 119 -17.64 -38.79 -55.89
CA PHE A 119 -18.06 -40.16 -56.05
C PHE A 119 -19.57 -40.32 -55.86
N SER A 120 -20.14 -41.49 -56.12
CA SER A 120 -21.58 -41.77 -56.02
C SER A 120 -22.07 -41.70 -54.55
N LEU A 121 -23.36 -41.53 -54.36
CA LEU A 121 -23.97 -41.56 -53.02
C LEU A 121 -23.80 -42.92 -52.33
N ASP A 122 -23.79 -44.01 -53.11
CA ASP A 122 -23.59 -45.35 -52.56
C ASP A 122 -22.19 -45.53 -51.96
N THR A 123 -21.17 -44.91 -52.53
CA THR A 123 -19.80 -44.92 -52.07
C THR A 123 -19.59 -43.98 -50.89
N LEU A 124 -20.47 -42.96 -50.71
CA LEU A 124 -20.36 -42.00 -49.62
C LEU A 124 -20.42 -42.65 -48.22
N LYS A 125 -21.32 -43.64 -48.04
CA LYS A 125 -21.44 -44.38 -46.78
C LYS A 125 -20.12 -45.10 -46.41
N ASN A 126 -19.53 -45.77 -47.39
CA ASN A 126 -18.25 -46.48 -47.19
C ASN A 126 -17.11 -45.50 -46.89
N PHE A 127 -17.07 -44.39 -47.63
CA PHE A 127 -16.10 -43.31 -47.36
C PHE A 127 -16.20 -42.79 -45.92
N MET A 128 -17.40 -42.47 -45.44
CA MET A 128 -17.63 -42.00 -44.08
C MET A 128 -17.23 -43.06 -43.05
N ASN A 129 -17.50 -44.35 -43.29
CA ASN A 129 -17.11 -45.44 -42.39
C ASN A 129 -15.59 -45.57 -42.29
N VAL A 130 -14.85 -45.45 -43.41
CA VAL A 130 -13.40 -45.44 -43.39
C VAL A 130 -12.86 -44.30 -42.56
N LEU A 131 -13.34 -43.07 -42.77
CA LEU A 131 -12.91 -41.89 -42.02
C LEU A 131 -13.19 -42.04 -40.51
N ALA A 132 -14.39 -42.54 -40.17
CA ALA A 132 -14.75 -42.77 -38.75
C ALA A 132 -13.85 -43.82 -38.08
N THR A 133 -13.53 -44.90 -38.78
CA THR A 133 -12.56 -45.93 -38.32
C THR A 133 -11.19 -45.34 -38.07
N GLU A 134 -10.78 -44.39 -38.90
CA GLU A 134 -9.50 -43.66 -38.78
C GLU A 134 -9.58 -42.47 -37.82
N LYS A 135 -10.69 -42.29 -37.10
CA LYS A 135 -10.95 -41.20 -36.14
C LYS A 135 -10.86 -39.80 -36.80
N ILE A 136 -11.23 -39.69 -38.06
CA ILE A 136 -11.32 -38.42 -38.76
C ILE A 136 -12.77 -37.98 -38.72
N TYR A 137 -13.11 -37.04 -37.89
CA TYR A 137 -14.48 -36.57 -37.64
C TYR A 137 -14.82 -35.25 -38.31
N SER A 138 -13.82 -34.58 -38.92
CA SER A 138 -14.05 -33.31 -39.64
C SER A 138 -13.93 -33.53 -41.14
N LEU A 139 -15.03 -33.32 -41.83
CA LEU A 139 -15.15 -33.42 -43.28
C LEU A 139 -15.80 -32.16 -43.81
N ASN A 140 -15.11 -31.50 -44.73
CA ASN A 140 -15.61 -30.32 -45.43
C ASN A 140 -15.91 -30.67 -46.89
N ARG A 141 -16.89 -29.97 -47.50
CA ARG A 141 -17.16 -30.06 -48.92
C ARG A 141 -16.76 -28.75 -49.59
N SER A 142 -15.92 -28.82 -50.62
CA SER A 142 -15.50 -27.66 -51.37
C SER A 142 -16.64 -27.14 -52.26
N LYS A 143 -16.50 -25.90 -52.77
CA LYS A 143 -17.44 -25.34 -53.75
C LYS A 143 -17.51 -26.16 -55.04
N ASN A 144 -16.45 -26.85 -55.39
CA ASN A 144 -16.38 -27.74 -56.58
C ASN A 144 -16.99 -29.13 -56.33
N GLY A 145 -17.44 -29.39 -55.07
CA GLY A 145 -18.10 -30.63 -54.69
C GLY A 145 -17.16 -31.75 -54.28
N THR A 146 -15.84 -31.50 -54.17
CA THR A 146 -14.85 -32.43 -53.59
C THR A 146 -14.97 -32.48 -52.07
N TYR A 147 -14.53 -33.56 -51.48
CA TYR A 147 -14.49 -33.71 -50.02
C TYR A 147 -13.08 -33.44 -49.49
N ILE A 148 -12.98 -32.69 -48.41
CA ILE A 148 -11.69 -32.31 -47.78
C ILE A 148 -11.68 -32.75 -46.32
N PHE A 149 -10.65 -33.48 -45.93
CA PHE A 149 -10.38 -33.82 -44.53
C PHE A 149 -8.92 -33.59 -44.19
N THR A 150 -8.57 -33.60 -42.89
CA THR A 150 -7.20 -33.33 -42.41
C THR A 150 -6.66 -34.56 -41.69
N ILE A 151 -5.43 -34.94 -42.03
CA ILE A 151 -4.60 -35.88 -41.29
C ILE A 151 -3.59 -35.06 -40.49
N GLU A 152 -3.53 -35.31 -39.19
CA GLU A 152 -2.60 -34.63 -38.31
C GLU A 152 -1.72 -35.64 -37.59
N SER A 153 -0.44 -35.34 -37.51
CA SER A 153 0.55 -36.12 -36.76
C SER A 153 1.48 -35.21 -35.99
N GLN A 154 1.78 -35.58 -34.75
CA GLN A 154 2.65 -34.84 -33.86
C GLN A 154 3.77 -35.75 -33.35
N ASN A 155 5.02 -35.25 -33.35
CA ASN A 155 6.18 -36.02 -32.91
C ASN A 155 7.33 -35.12 -32.48
N ALA A 156 8.31 -35.70 -31.76
CA ALA A 156 9.48 -34.98 -31.26
C ALA A 156 10.39 -34.44 -32.39
N THR A 157 10.31 -35.00 -33.60
CA THR A 157 11.06 -34.51 -34.76
C THR A 157 10.14 -34.24 -35.95
N ASN A 158 10.50 -33.23 -36.73
CA ASN A 158 9.77 -32.85 -37.92
C ASN A 158 9.70 -34.04 -38.93
N LYS A 159 10.80 -34.72 -39.14
CA LYS A 159 10.88 -35.88 -40.06
C LYS A 159 9.87 -36.98 -39.64
N GLN A 160 9.79 -37.26 -38.35
CA GLN A 160 8.90 -38.31 -37.84
C GLN A 160 7.43 -37.88 -37.92
N ALA A 161 7.10 -36.64 -37.59
CA ALA A 161 5.76 -36.11 -37.73
C ALA A 161 5.28 -36.20 -39.19
N TYR A 162 6.12 -35.82 -40.13
CA TYR A 162 5.83 -35.96 -41.58
C TYR A 162 5.68 -37.42 -42.00
N GLN A 163 6.59 -38.29 -41.64
CA GLN A 163 6.53 -39.71 -42.01
C GLN A 163 5.25 -40.39 -41.46
N ASN A 164 4.90 -40.10 -40.24
CA ASN A 164 3.67 -40.63 -39.62
C ASN A 164 2.41 -40.11 -40.32
N ALA A 165 2.36 -38.83 -40.70
CA ALA A 165 1.24 -38.27 -41.46
C ALA A 165 1.12 -38.90 -42.86
N MET A 166 2.26 -39.09 -43.54
CA MET A 166 2.29 -39.76 -44.86
C MET A 166 1.88 -41.23 -44.78
N SER A 167 2.36 -41.97 -43.76
CA SER A 167 1.97 -43.35 -43.55
C SER A 167 0.45 -43.47 -43.33
N LYS A 168 -0.14 -42.55 -42.54
CA LYS A 168 -1.55 -42.47 -42.30
C LYS A 168 -2.36 -42.12 -43.57
N PHE A 169 -1.82 -41.20 -44.38
CA PHE A 169 -2.41 -40.88 -45.70
C PHE A 169 -2.43 -42.12 -46.58
N ASN A 170 -1.32 -42.86 -46.72
CA ASN A 170 -1.23 -44.07 -47.54
C ASN A 170 -2.17 -45.16 -47.08
N GLU A 171 -2.29 -45.36 -45.73
CA GLU A 171 -3.23 -46.30 -45.14
C GLU A 171 -4.71 -45.98 -45.47
N ILE A 172 -5.09 -44.72 -45.33
CA ILE A 172 -6.45 -44.24 -45.64
C ILE A 172 -6.70 -44.39 -47.14
N GLN A 173 -5.74 -44.00 -47.99
CA GLN A 173 -5.88 -44.13 -49.43
C GLN A 173 -6.10 -45.58 -49.85
N GLN A 174 -5.34 -46.54 -49.24
CA GLN A 174 -5.55 -47.96 -49.51
C GLN A 174 -6.92 -48.48 -49.04
N LYS A 175 -7.41 -48.04 -47.84
CA LYS A 175 -8.72 -48.41 -47.35
C LYS A 175 -9.84 -47.86 -48.23
N LEU A 176 -9.72 -46.62 -48.69
CA LEU A 176 -10.65 -46.00 -49.60
C LEU A 176 -10.70 -46.69 -50.96
N SER A 177 -9.53 -47.15 -51.43
CA SER A 177 -9.41 -47.89 -52.68
C SER A 177 -10.16 -49.23 -52.61
N LYS A 178 -10.14 -49.95 -51.50
CA LYS A 178 -10.91 -51.20 -51.27
C LYS A 178 -12.40 -50.96 -51.25
N GLU A 179 -12.83 -49.78 -50.88
CA GLU A 179 -14.24 -49.34 -50.79
C GLU A 179 -14.72 -48.67 -52.11
N GLY A 180 -13.95 -48.80 -53.20
CA GLY A 180 -14.37 -48.34 -54.53
C GLY A 180 -13.99 -46.90 -54.87
N ILE A 181 -13.20 -46.23 -54.04
CA ILE A 181 -12.63 -44.90 -54.33
C ILE A 181 -11.23 -45.03 -54.84
N PRO A 182 -10.93 -44.80 -56.12
CA PRO A 182 -9.62 -45.07 -56.70
C PRO A 182 -8.56 -44.14 -56.06
N ALA A 183 -7.33 -44.67 -55.89
CA ALA A 183 -6.24 -43.93 -55.29
C ALA A 183 -5.93 -42.61 -56.01
N SER A 184 -6.16 -42.51 -57.30
CA SER A 184 -6.02 -41.31 -58.12
C SER A 184 -7.02 -40.16 -57.71
N ALA A 185 -8.15 -40.52 -57.08
CA ALA A 185 -9.15 -39.59 -56.62
C ALA A 185 -8.80 -38.98 -55.23
N VAL A 186 -7.82 -39.52 -54.53
CA VAL A 186 -7.41 -39.10 -53.16
C VAL A 186 -6.04 -38.40 -53.27
N LYS A 187 -6.03 -37.11 -53.08
CA LYS A 187 -4.80 -36.26 -53.28
C LYS A 187 -4.48 -35.43 -52.06
N ILE A 188 -3.22 -35.15 -51.80
CA ILE A 188 -2.81 -34.13 -50.83
C ILE A 188 -2.96 -32.77 -51.49
N ALA A 189 -3.90 -31.98 -51.01
CA ALA A 189 -4.20 -30.63 -51.49
C ALA A 189 -3.45 -29.54 -50.68
N GLY A 190 -2.95 -29.86 -49.49
CA GLY A 190 -2.24 -28.91 -48.65
C GLY A 190 -1.35 -29.59 -47.63
N TYR A 191 -0.29 -28.89 -47.28
CA TYR A 191 0.70 -29.30 -46.27
C TYR A 191 1.02 -28.14 -45.36
N ASP A 192 0.95 -28.36 -44.05
CA ASP A 192 1.39 -27.41 -43.04
C ASP A 192 2.25 -28.14 -42.03
N ASN A 193 3.33 -27.50 -41.61
CA ASN A 193 4.25 -28.06 -40.64
C ASN A 193 4.69 -26.97 -39.69
N LYS A 194 4.46 -27.19 -38.38
CA LYS A 194 4.73 -26.21 -37.34
C LYS A 194 5.46 -26.83 -36.18
N GLU A 195 6.42 -26.08 -35.65
CA GLU A 195 6.97 -26.32 -34.33
C GLU A 195 5.94 -25.88 -33.27
N ILE A 196 5.71 -26.73 -32.27
CA ILE A 196 4.79 -26.48 -31.17
C ILE A 196 5.57 -26.50 -29.88
N SER A 197 5.53 -25.44 -29.10
CA SER A 197 6.06 -25.45 -27.74
C SER A 197 5.13 -26.26 -26.84
N LEU A 198 5.72 -27.12 -26.02
CA LEU A 198 5.01 -27.90 -25.00
C LEU A 198 5.03 -27.21 -23.64
N GLU A 199 5.59 -26.00 -23.56
CA GLU A 199 5.63 -25.24 -22.33
C GLU A 199 4.21 -24.95 -21.85
N LYS A 200 3.95 -25.38 -20.62
CA LYS A 200 2.70 -25.05 -19.92
C LYS A 200 3.05 -24.19 -18.71
N ARG A 201 2.48 -23.01 -18.66
CA ARG A 201 2.63 -22.09 -17.54
C ARG A 201 1.42 -22.23 -16.61
N THR A 202 1.71 -22.56 -15.35
CA THR A 202 0.70 -22.66 -14.31
C THR A 202 1.06 -21.68 -13.20
N ASN A 203 0.13 -20.80 -12.84
CA ASN A 203 0.32 -19.88 -11.73
C ASN A 203 -0.26 -20.51 -10.48
N ASN A 204 0.61 -20.79 -9.51
CA ASN A 204 0.23 -21.34 -8.22
C ASN A 204 0.15 -20.20 -7.20
N LYS A 205 -0.95 -20.12 -6.47
CA LYS A 205 -1.12 -19.21 -5.36
C LYS A 205 -0.32 -19.75 -4.16
N LYS A 206 0.56 -18.89 -3.61
CA LYS A 206 1.36 -19.20 -2.43
C LYS A 206 1.01 -18.22 -1.32
N ASN A 207 0.43 -18.72 -0.24
CA ASN A 207 0.09 -17.88 0.90
C ASN A 207 1.35 -17.47 1.65
N ILE A 208 1.40 -16.20 2.06
CA ILE A 208 2.52 -15.57 2.75
C ILE A 208 1.99 -14.90 4.00
N GLN A 209 2.62 -15.17 5.14
CA GLN A 209 2.38 -14.50 6.40
C GLN A 209 3.29 -13.28 6.51
N VAL A 210 2.73 -12.14 6.77
CA VAL A 210 3.43 -10.86 6.93
C VAL A 210 3.38 -10.43 8.39
N VAL A 211 4.52 -10.06 8.94
CA VAL A 211 4.65 -9.43 10.25
C VAL A 211 5.10 -8.00 10.06
N SER A 212 4.34 -7.06 10.57
CA SER A 212 4.67 -5.64 10.59
C SER A 212 4.84 -5.17 12.03
N HIS A 213 6.04 -4.72 12.38
CA HIS A 213 6.40 -4.26 13.70
C HIS A 213 6.83 -2.80 13.64
N GLN A 214 6.04 -1.94 14.24
CA GLN A 214 6.32 -0.52 14.36
C GLN A 214 7.10 -0.25 15.64
N ILE A 215 8.20 0.46 15.51
CA ILE A 215 9.05 0.88 16.64
C ILE A 215 9.28 2.39 16.58
N GLU A 216 9.46 2.99 17.75
CA GLU A 216 9.86 4.38 17.92
C GLU A 216 11.23 4.45 18.58
N VAL A 217 12.15 5.15 17.94
CA VAL A 217 13.49 5.43 18.49
C VAL A 217 13.49 6.84 19.04
N GLU A 218 13.66 6.98 20.35
CA GLU A 218 13.81 8.26 21.03
C GLU A 218 15.28 8.57 21.30
N THR A 219 15.74 9.77 20.95
CA THR A 219 17.12 10.18 21.13
C THR A 219 17.26 11.66 21.49
N ARG A 220 18.32 11.97 22.25
CA ARG A 220 18.85 13.34 22.47
C ARG A 220 20.08 13.61 21.62
N ASP A 221 20.60 12.62 20.93
CA ASP A 221 21.75 12.75 20.03
C ASP A 221 21.32 13.27 18.66
N LEU A 222 20.84 14.50 18.63
CA LEU A 222 20.31 15.12 17.42
C LEU A 222 21.35 15.29 16.31
N LYS A 223 22.64 15.27 16.64
CA LYS A 223 23.72 15.36 15.64
C LYS A 223 23.84 14.08 14.82
N ASN A 224 23.48 12.94 15.40
CA ASN A 224 23.61 11.62 14.82
C ASN A 224 22.25 11.02 14.36
N LEU A 225 21.20 11.86 14.24
CA LEU A 225 19.87 11.40 13.75
C LEU A 225 19.95 10.67 12.40
N GLY A 226 20.83 11.12 11.50
CA GLY A 226 21.03 10.48 10.22
C GLY A 226 21.45 9.01 10.34
N ASN A 227 22.26 8.65 11.32
CA ASN A 227 22.71 7.27 11.52
C ASN A 227 21.56 6.32 11.90
N ILE A 228 20.57 6.80 12.65
CA ILE A 228 19.37 6.03 13.03
C ILE A 228 18.66 5.57 11.75
N ILE A 229 18.47 6.49 10.80
CA ILE A 229 17.81 6.22 9.52
C ILE A 229 18.73 5.43 8.57
N ASN A 230 20.03 5.75 8.52
CA ASN A 230 20.98 5.07 7.65
C ASN A 230 21.09 3.57 7.99
N VAL A 231 21.21 3.24 9.28
CA VAL A 231 21.28 1.84 9.74
C VAL A 231 19.95 1.12 9.51
N ALA A 232 18.82 1.78 9.81
CA ALA A 232 17.49 1.25 9.52
C ALA A 232 17.36 0.90 8.04
N SER A 233 17.66 1.86 7.17
CA SER A 233 17.56 1.68 5.71
C SER A 233 18.53 0.62 5.17
N ALA A 234 19.75 0.48 5.72
CA ALA A 234 20.69 -0.58 5.33
C ALA A 234 20.14 -1.98 5.65
N LEU A 235 19.38 -2.10 6.74
CA LEU A 235 18.67 -3.32 7.12
C LEU A 235 17.33 -3.52 6.40
N GLY A 236 16.91 -2.58 5.55
CA GLY A 236 15.61 -2.63 4.91
C GLY A 236 14.45 -2.26 5.85
N ILE A 237 14.73 -1.64 6.99
CA ILE A 237 13.72 -1.10 7.89
C ILE A 237 13.21 0.22 7.30
N GLY A 238 11.89 0.33 7.14
CA GLY A 238 11.24 1.52 6.61
C GLY A 238 11.12 2.63 7.66
N THR A 239 11.25 3.89 7.24
CA THR A 239 10.87 5.05 8.07
C THR A 239 9.40 5.37 7.82
N THR A 240 8.63 5.59 8.90
CA THR A 240 7.22 5.94 8.84
C THR A 240 6.98 7.30 9.48
N GLY A 241 6.33 8.19 8.73
CA GLY A 241 6.04 9.53 9.22
C GLY A 241 7.22 10.51 9.17
N GLN A 242 7.06 11.60 9.90
CA GLN A 242 8.05 12.66 10.06
C GLN A 242 8.83 12.45 11.37
N ILE A 243 10.02 13.05 11.46
CA ILE A 243 10.76 13.12 12.73
C ILE A 243 10.04 14.10 13.63
N GLU A 244 9.62 13.61 14.79
CA GLU A 244 9.01 14.45 15.82
C GLU A 244 10.10 15.02 16.72
N TYR A 245 10.19 16.36 16.77
CA TYR A 245 11.12 17.07 17.64
C TYR A 245 10.41 17.53 18.90
N ASP A 246 11.08 17.42 20.05
CA ASP A 246 10.53 17.86 21.33
C ASP A 246 11.61 18.51 22.22
N ILE A 247 11.19 18.98 23.41
CA ILE A 247 12.02 19.55 24.44
C ILE A 247 11.68 18.92 25.79
N ASP A 248 12.70 18.59 26.57
CA ASP A 248 12.53 17.91 27.88
C ASP A 248 11.72 18.75 28.88
N ASN A 249 11.86 20.08 28.87
CA ASN A 249 11.22 21.00 29.85
C ASN A 249 9.99 21.68 29.27
N LYS A 250 9.24 21.00 28.42
CA LYS A 250 8.06 21.54 27.74
C LYS A 250 7.06 22.16 28.71
N GLN A 251 6.74 21.46 29.79
CA GLN A 251 5.78 21.94 30.81
C GLN A 251 6.23 23.25 31.47
N GLN A 252 7.50 23.34 31.82
CA GLN A 252 8.04 24.56 32.42
C GLN A 252 8.01 25.75 31.45
N LEU A 253 8.37 25.50 30.17
CA LEU A 253 8.28 26.49 29.12
C LEU A 253 6.83 26.92 28.86
N GLU A 254 5.89 25.99 28.85
CA GLU A 254 4.48 26.29 28.64
C GLU A 254 3.94 27.18 29.78
N ASN A 255 4.32 26.91 31.03
CA ASN A 255 3.96 27.74 32.17
C ASN A 255 4.53 29.17 32.04
N GLU A 256 5.81 29.33 31.67
CA GLU A 256 6.42 30.63 31.39
C GLU A 256 5.66 31.40 30.27
N LEU A 257 5.25 30.68 29.21
CA LEU A 257 4.51 31.28 28.11
C LEU A 257 3.09 31.70 28.54
N TYR A 258 2.42 30.95 29.40
CA TYR A 258 1.12 31.33 29.95
C TYR A 258 1.23 32.58 30.81
N GLU A 259 2.24 32.68 31.70
CA GLU A 259 2.48 33.87 32.50
C GLU A 259 2.73 35.11 31.61
N ASN A 260 3.54 34.97 30.57
CA ASN A 260 3.84 36.07 29.66
C ASN A 260 2.61 36.46 28.83
N ALA A 261 1.79 35.50 28.41
CA ALA A 261 0.53 35.77 27.71
C ALA A 261 -0.47 36.52 28.62
N TYR A 262 -0.55 36.13 29.90
CA TYR A 262 -1.36 36.86 30.87
C TYR A 262 -0.90 38.32 31.04
N LYS A 263 0.44 38.55 31.22
CA LYS A 263 1.03 39.88 31.33
C LYS A 263 0.75 40.73 30.08
N GLU A 264 0.82 40.14 28.91
CA GLU A 264 0.51 40.83 27.64
C GLU A 264 -0.98 41.21 27.54
N ALA A 265 -1.89 40.31 27.94
CA ALA A 265 -3.32 40.61 27.97
C ALA A 265 -3.65 41.77 28.94
N LEU A 266 -3.08 41.73 30.15
CA LEU A 266 -3.20 42.79 31.14
C LEU A 266 -2.71 44.13 30.59
N LYS A 267 -1.54 44.15 30.00
CA LYS A 267 -0.96 45.38 29.39
C LYS A 267 -1.87 45.90 28.27
N LYS A 268 -2.43 45.07 27.43
CA LYS A 268 -3.37 45.46 26.37
C LYS A 268 -4.61 46.11 26.95
N ALA A 269 -5.22 45.52 28.00
CA ALA A 269 -6.38 46.12 28.69
C ALA A 269 -6.05 47.50 29.22
N GLN A 270 -4.90 47.64 29.90
CA GLN A 270 -4.46 48.94 30.44
C GLN A 270 -4.24 50.01 29.35
N VAL A 271 -3.60 49.63 28.21
CA VAL A 271 -3.38 50.55 27.06
C VAL A 271 -4.70 50.99 26.44
N ILE A 272 -5.66 50.10 26.28
CA ILE A 272 -6.98 50.42 25.72
C ILE A 272 -7.73 51.39 26.66
N LEU A 273 -7.77 51.08 27.95
CA LEU A 273 -8.48 51.89 28.95
C LEU A 273 -7.79 53.21 29.23
N GLY A 274 -6.45 53.29 29.08
CA GLY A 274 -5.69 54.53 29.28
C GLY A 274 -6.03 55.69 28.33
N LYS A 275 -6.93 55.48 27.38
CA LYS A 275 -7.54 56.51 26.50
C LYS A 275 -8.99 56.81 26.87
N THR A 276 -9.48 56.32 28.00
CA THR A 276 -10.84 56.48 28.48
C THR A 276 -10.80 56.85 29.97
N ASP A 277 -11.92 57.32 30.52
CA ASP A 277 -12.07 57.55 31.96
C ASP A 277 -12.40 56.26 32.75
N LEU A 278 -12.23 55.10 32.15
CA LEU A 278 -12.56 53.80 32.75
C LEU A 278 -11.30 53.17 33.37
N ASN A 279 -11.50 52.52 34.52
CA ASN A 279 -10.43 51.85 35.25
C ASN A 279 -10.64 50.31 35.19
N LEU A 280 -9.50 49.61 35.06
CA LEU A 280 -9.46 48.16 35.06
C LEU A 280 -9.66 47.63 36.49
N LYS A 281 -10.59 46.70 36.65
CA LYS A 281 -10.82 45.97 37.89
C LYS A 281 -10.27 44.52 37.77
N ASN A 282 -10.78 43.64 38.64
CA ASN A 282 -10.36 42.26 38.67
C ASN A 282 -10.79 41.46 37.43
N PRO A 283 -10.04 40.46 37.03
CA PRO A 283 -10.47 39.54 36.00
C PRO A 283 -11.71 38.75 36.46
N VAL A 284 -12.70 38.68 35.59
CA VAL A 284 -13.93 37.91 35.79
C VAL A 284 -13.78 36.50 35.24
N THR A 285 -13.12 36.41 34.07
CA THR A 285 -12.88 35.14 33.42
C THR A 285 -11.45 35.12 32.87
N ILE A 286 -10.76 33.99 33.09
CA ILE A 286 -9.43 33.67 32.51
C ILE A 286 -9.54 32.30 31.89
N THR A 287 -9.23 32.19 30.61
CA THR A 287 -9.24 30.90 29.89
C THR A 287 -8.19 30.83 28.82
N ASP A 288 -7.68 29.66 28.55
CA ASP A 288 -6.80 29.35 27.44
C ASP A 288 -7.57 28.87 26.19
N LYS A 289 -8.90 28.68 26.34
CA LYS A 289 -9.81 28.28 25.27
C LYS A 289 -10.67 29.44 24.81
N SER A 290 -10.86 29.59 23.52
CA SER A 290 -11.70 30.62 22.91
C SER A 290 -13.19 30.29 22.97
N TYR A 291 -13.75 30.03 24.14
CA TYR A 291 -15.17 29.80 24.24
C TYR A 291 -15.95 31.13 24.04
N GLY A 292 -16.53 31.29 22.85
CA GLY A 292 -17.54 32.35 22.57
C GLY A 292 -16.99 33.76 22.37
N ILE A 293 -15.68 34.03 22.53
CA ILE A 293 -15.13 35.39 22.49
C ILE A 293 -14.50 35.73 21.12
N ILE A 294 -13.76 34.81 20.51
CA ILE A 294 -13.20 34.93 19.15
C ILE A 294 -13.05 33.52 18.59
N GLN A 295 -13.71 33.21 17.49
CA GLN A 295 -13.41 31.95 16.80
C GLN A 295 -12.00 32.01 16.22
N PRO A 296 -11.06 31.13 16.64
CA PRO A 296 -9.79 31.03 15.94
C PRO A 296 -10.04 30.48 14.54
N TYR A 297 -9.45 31.10 13.55
CA TYR A 297 -9.35 30.55 12.22
C TYR A 297 -8.52 29.26 12.32
N TYR A 298 -9.17 28.11 12.27
CA TYR A 298 -8.49 26.83 12.17
C TYR A 298 -7.98 26.69 10.75
N ASP A 299 -6.68 26.87 10.59
CA ASP A 299 -5.97 26.40 9.40
C ASP A 299 -5.98 24.87 9.47
N TYR A 300 -6.97 24.26 8.85
CA TYR A 300 -6.99 22.81 8.62
C TYR A 300 -5.93 22.50 7.57
N ASN A 301 -4.69 22.42 7.99
CA ASN A 301 -3.70 21.67 7.23
C ASN A 301 -4.12 20.21 7.23
N TYR A 302 -4.90 19.83 6.24
CA TYR A 302 -5.07 18.45 5.85
C TYR A 302 -3.69 17.93 5.44
N ASN A 303 -3.00 17.32 6.39
CA ASN A 303 -1.88 16.47 6.03
C ASN A 303 -2.48 15.32 5.21
N TYR A 304 -2.31 15.41 3.91
CA TYR A 304 -2.44 14.25 3.03
C TYR A 304 -1.53 13.18 3.60
N TYR A 305 -2.13 12.13 4.13
CA TYR A 305 -1.42 10.87 4.32
C TYR A 305 -0.96 10.44 2.93
N ASN A 306 0.27 10.74 2.60
CA ASN A 306 0.95 9.99 1.56
C ASN A 306 0.93 8.55 2.07
N GLU A 307 0.17 7.69 1.40
CA GLU A 307 0.35 6.26 1.50
C GLU A 307 1.84 6.01 1.29
N ALA A 308 2.54 5.77 2.39
CA ALA A 308 3.93 5.36 2.32
C ALA A 308 3.92 4.12 1.44
N ASN A 309 4.57 4.19 0.28
CA ASN A 309 4.88 3.02 -0.52
C ASN A 309 5.60 2.06 0.42
N TYR A 310 4.86 1.07 0.93
CA TYR A 310 5.42 -0.06 1.65
C TYR A 310 6.26 -0.83 0.64
N ALA A 311 7.49 -0.36 0.45
CA ALA A 311 8.49 -1.17 -0.22
C ALA A 311 8.59 -2.43 0.64
N THR A 312 8.12 -3.55 0.12
CA THR A 312 8.37 -4.88 0.63
C THR A 312 9.88 -5.10 0.63
N ASN A 313 10.52 -4.63 1.69
CA ASN A 313 11.94 -4.81 1.86
C ASN A 313 12.14 -6.24 2.34
N VAL A 314 12.43 -7.14 1.40
CA VAL A 314 13.04 -8.42 1.73
C VAL A 314 14.35 -8.10 2.41
N VAL A 315 14.33 -8.17 3.74
CA VAL A 315 15.50 -7.85 4.54
C VAL A 315 16.64 -8.74 4.13
N GLN A 316 17.73 -8.14 3.70
CA GLN A 316 18.92 -8.84 3.27
C GLN A 316 19.69 -9.39 4.49
N LEU A 317 19.07 -10.37 5.18
CA LEU A 317 19.67 -11.08 6.33
C LEU A 317 21.00 -11.77 5.97
N LYS A 318 21.33 -11.86 4.68
CA LYS A 318 22.55 -12.52 4.18
C LYS A 318 23.82 -11.66 4.24
N LYS A 319 23.71 -10.32 4.37
CA LYS A 319 24.87 -9.44 4.45
C LYS A 319 25.52 -9.52 5.83
N SER A 320 26.82 -9.39 5.90
CA SER A 320 27.57 -9.23 7.17
C SER A 320 27.26 -7.89 7.83
N ASP A 321 27.52 -7.77 9.12
CA ASP A 321 27.35 -6.51 9.86
C ASP A 321 28.27 -5.41 9.30
N ARG A 322 29.48 -5.77 8.87
CA ARG A 322 30.43 -4.85 8.25
C ARG A 322 29.89 -4.28 6.93
N GLU A 323 29.36 -5.13 6.06
CA GLU A 323 28.74 -4.67 4.80
C GLU A 323 27.58 -3.71 5.03
N LEU A 324 26.74 -3.99 6.04
CA LEU A 324 25.61 -3.14 6.40
C LEU A 324 26.07 -1.79 6.98
N LEU A 325 27.12 -1.77 7.80
CA LEU A 325 27.70 -0.53 8.31
C LEU A 325 28.35 0.30 7.19
N ASP A 326 29.07 -0.33 6.30
CA ASP A 326 29.66 0.33 5.12
C ASP A 326 28.54 0.91 4.22
N GLU A 327 27.44 0.19 4.02
CA GLU A 327 26.29 0.66 3.26
C GLU A 327 25.61 1.83 3.97
N SER A 328 25.41 1.75 5.29
CA SER A 328 24.82 2.81 6.09
C SER A 328 25.65 4.09 6.03
N SER A 329 26.98 3.98 6.11
CA SER A 329 27.90 5.12 6.06
C SER A 329 27.93 5.83 4.71
N ARG A 330 27.74 5.09 3.61
CA ARG A 330 27.67 5.66 2.25
C ARG A 330 26.42 6.50 2.01
N ARG A 331 25.32 6.24 2.73
CA ARG A 331 24.05 6.96 2.56
C ARG A 331 24.13 8.41 3.04
N ASN A 332 24.96 8.69 4.04
CA ASN A 332 25.30 10.03 4.57
C ASN A 332 24.11 10.99 4.68
N ILE A 333 22.99 10.52 5.26
CA ILE A 333 21.82 11.37 5.51
C ILE A 333 22.18 12.34 6.62
N VAL A 334 22.16 13.65 6.30
CA VAL A 334 22.35 14.72 7.26
C VAL A 334 21.00 15.34 7.58
N ILE A 335 20.65 15.39 8.86
CA ILE A 335 19.39 15.94 9.33
C ILE A 335 19.70 17.13 10.22
N SER A 336 19.17 18.30 9.85
CA SER A 336 19.26 19.52 10.64
C SER A 336 17.93 19.76 11.35
N PRO A 337 17.89 19.71 12.70
CA PRO A 337 16.67 19.95 13.46
C PRO A 337 16.13 21.36 13.23
N LYS A 338 14.83 21.47 12.95
CA LYS A 338 14.15 22.75 12.85
C LYS A 338 13.77 23.23 14.23
N LYS A 339 13.88 24.54 14.48
CA LYS A 339 13.40 25.14 15.72
C LYS A 339 11.89 24.97 15.89
N LEU A 340 11.48 24.76 17.10
CA LEU A 340 10.08 24.63 17.50
C LEU A 340 9.50 25.99 17.82
N ASN A 341 8.33 26.27 17.28
CA ASN A 341 7.55 27.46 17.62
C ASN A 341 6.47 27.08 18.61
N ILE A 342 6.67 27.45 19.88
CA ILE A 342 5.68 27.18 20.93
C ILE A 342 4.96 28.47 21.23
N SER A 343 3.63 28.42 21.25
CA SER A 343 2.77 29.57 21.51
C SER A 343 1.69 29.20 22.51
N LYS A 344 1.46 30.09 23.48
CA LYS A 344 0.32 30.02 24.40
C LYS A 344 -0.51 31.29 24.29
N THR A 345 -1.82 31.13 24.43
CA THR A 345 -2.78 32.21 24.36
C THR A 345 -3.63 32.19 25.60
N VAL A 346 -3.89 33.38 26.16
CA VAL A 346 -4.81 33.56 27.29
C VAL A 346 -5.88 34.61 26.88
N TYR A 347 -7.12 34.30 27.13
CA TYR A 347 -8.25 35.20 26.98
C TYR A 347 -8.70 35.64 28.36
N ILE A 348 -8.83 36.93 28.54
CA ILE A 348 -9.22 37.50 29.85
C ILE A 348 -10.35 38.47 29.63
N GLU A 349 -11.39 38.35 30.46
CA GLU A 349 -12.46 39.32 30.61
C GLU A 349 -12.26 40.02 31.94
N PHE A 350 -12.12 41.34 31.90
CA PHE A 350 -12.01 42.18 33.09
C PHE A 350 -13.30 42.99 33.29
N GLU A 351 -13.68 43.20 34.54
CA GLU A 351 -14.63 44.20 34.88
C GLU A 351 -13.99 45.60 34.80
N ILE A 352 -14.78 46.63 34.38
CA ILE A 352 -14.35 48.01 34.28
C ILE A 352 -15.42 48.92 34.90
N ASN A 353 -15.02 50.05 35.44
CA ASN A 353 -15.97 51.03 36.01
C ASN A 353 -16.02 52.31 35.21
#